data_2471aa5051f19a5a436bbd62f44eccd2
#
_entry.id   2471aa5051f19a5a436bbd62f44eccd2
#
_cell.length_a   1.000
_cell.length_b   1.000
_cell.length_c   1.000
_cell.angle_alpha   90.00
_cell.angle_beta   90.00
_cell.angle_gamma   90.00
#
_symmetry.space_group_name_H-M   'P 1'
#
loop_
_entity.id
_entity.type
_entity.pdbx_description
1 polymer ?
#
loop_
_entity_poly.entity_id
_entity_poly.type
_entity_poly.pdbx_seq_one_letter_code
_entity_poly.pdbx_strand_id
1 'polypeptide(L)'
;MVLQENGYIMQPMKLITSAQNDRLKYLSKLLSQAKARRASGQTVLEGVHLLQAYLQAGLTPVQVYIPESKLQQREILALIAALPEQAVTSVANAALSRITSLSEADDIMTLINIPVQDAWPVNGDCVVLDRIQDPGNVGTVMRSAAAAGVGCLVVGIGSADVWSPKVLRAAMGAHFLLKIHTEVRLAQWISSYRDKVWATALYHQNNHNLYNLDLHQSAAWIFGNEGSGVDDNILDQVSGCVRIPMAGKTESLNVAMAATVCLFEQMRQRQPSNEFEKI
;
A
#
# COMPACT_ATOMS: atom_id res chain seq x y z
N MET A 1 -27.17 14.06 25.68
CA MET A 1 -26.87 15.45 26.04
C MET A 1 -25.38 15.49 26.34
N VAL A 2 -24.57 15.86 25.35
CA VAL A 2 -23.11 15.90 25.49
C VAL A 2 -22.71 17.34 25.71
N LEU A 3 -21.99 17.57 26.81
CA LEU A 3 -21.65 18.89 27.36
C LEU A 3 -20.60 19.59 26.48
N GLN A 4 -20.81 20.90 26.36
CA GLN A 4 -19.93 21.88 25.73
C GLN A 4 -18.56 21.96 26.41
N GLU A 5 -17.51 21.86 25.59
CA GLU A 5 -16.36 22.75 25.68
C GLU A 5 -15.97 23.09 24.22
N ASN A 6 -16.05 24.37 23.88
CA ASN A 6 -15.81 24.98 22.57
C ASN A 6 -16.92 24.91 21.51
N GLY A 7 -18.16 25.26 21.85
CA GLY A 7 -19.08 25.90 20.88
C GLY A 7 -19.63 25.11 19.69
N TYR A 8 -19.24 23.86 19.50
CA TYR A 8 -19.79 23.01 18.43
C TYR A 8 -20.89 22.11 18.99
N ILE A 9 -22.13 22.42 18.68
CA ILE A 9 -23.25 21.49 18.88
C ILE A 9 -23.18 20.46 17.75
N MET A 10 -22.57 19.31 18.02
CA MET A 10 -22.71 18.17 17.11
C MET A 10 -24.17 17.72 17.13
N GLN A 11 -24.85 17.78 15.99
CA GLN A 11 -26.16 17.14 15.83
C GLN A 11 -26.04 15.64 16.16
N PRO A 12 -27.10 14.97 16.61
CA PRO A 12 -27.02 13.54 16.94
C PRO A 12 -26.64 12.73 15.69
N MET A 13 -25.40 12.29 15.64
CA MET A 13 -24.93 11.39 14.59
C MET A 13 -25.81 10.14 14.55
N LYS A 14 -26.22 9.73 13.36
CA LYS A 14 -27.03 8.52 13.18
C LYS A 14 -26.27 7.30 13.68
N LEU A 15 -26.75 6.68 14.75
CA LEU A 15 -26.16 5.47 15.33
C LEU A 15 -26.64 4.21 14.60
N ILE A 16 -25.69 3.40 14.10
CA ILE A 16 -25.96 2.07 13.58
C ILE A 16 -25.75 1.05 14.70
N THR A 17 -26.81 0.36 15.12
CA THR A 17 -26.76 -0.62 16.22
C THR A 17 -26.70 -2.08 15.78
N SER A 18 -27.05 -2.39 14.53
CA SER A 18 -27.12 -3.75 14.03
C SER A 18 -26.07 -4.04 12.95
N ALA A 19 -25.33 -5.14 13.10
CA ALA A 19 -24.44 -5.66 12.06
C ALA A 19 -25.18 -6.07 10.77
N GLN A 20 -26.52 -6.26 10.84
CA GLN A 20 -27.36 -6.53 9.67
C GLN A 20 -27.67 -5.28 8.84
N ASN A 21 -27.23 -4.11 9.26
CA ASN A 21 -27.34 -2.87 8.47
C ASN A 21 -26.62 -3.03 7.13
N ASP A 22 -27.25 -2.60 6.05
CA ASP A 22 -26.72 -2.81 4.68
C ASP A 22 -25.38 -2.12 4.45
N ARG A 23 -25.12 -0.98 5.11
CA ARG A 23 -23.80 -0.32 5.06
C ARG A 23 -22.72 -1.20 5.69
N LEU A 24 -22.99 -1.82 6.85
CA LEU A 24 -22.01 -2.69 7.51
C LEU A 24 -21.82 -4.01 6.74
N LYS A 25 -22.88 -4.58 6.15
CA LYS A 25 -22.75 -5.72 5.24
C LYS A 25 -21.87 -5.38 4.03
N TYR A 26 -22.02 -4.17 3.50
CA TYR A 26 -21.18 -3.70 2.39
C TYR A 26 -19.71 -3.60 2.80
N LEU A 27 -19.39 -3.01 3.95
CA LEU A 27 -18.02 -2.97 4.47
C LEU A 27 -17.46 -4.38 4.65
N SER A 28 -18.20 -5.29 5.28
CA SER A 28 -17.81 -6.69 5.47
C SER A 28 -17.50 -7.39 4.14
N LYS A 29 -18.29 -7.11 3.10
CA LYS A 29 -18.05 -7.64 1.76
C LYS A 29 -16.76 -7.08 1.15
N LEU A 30 -16.48 -5.79 1.31
CA LEU A 30 -15.23 -5.18 0.85
C LEU A 30 -14.01 -5.70 1.62
N LEU A 31 -14.12 -5.92 2.91
CA LEU A 31 -13.05 -6.48 3.74
C LEU A 31 -12.68 -7.91 3.31
N SER A 32 -13.68 -8.74 2.98
CA SER A 32 -13.47 -10.17 2.73
C SER A 32 -13.27 -10.54 1.25
N GLN A 33 -13.71 -9.73 0.28
CA GLN A 33 -13.80 -10.13 -1.12
C GLN A 33 -13.08 -9.18 -2.09
N ALA A 34 -11.99 -9.63 -2.70
CA ALA A 34 -11.27 -8.89 -3.74
C ALA A 34 -12.17 -8.54 -4.93
N LYS A 35 -13.06 -9.47 -5.33
CA LYS A 35 -14.02 -9.24 -6.42
C LYS A 35 -14.96 -8.05 -6.12
N ALA A 36 -15.37 -7.89 -4.86
CA ALA A 36 -16.22 -6.76 -4.47
C ALA A 36 -15.47 -5.43 -4.56
N ARG A 37 -14.22 -5.38 -4.09
CA ARG A 37 -13.36 -4.19 -4.21
C ARG A 37 -13.14 -3.78 -5.65
N ARG A 38 -12.78 -4.73 -6.50
CA ARG A 38 -12.58 -4.47 -7.95
C ARG A 38 -13.85 -3.99 -8.64
N ALA A 39 -14.99 -4.60 -8.34
CA ALA A 39 -16.26 -4.24 -8.98
C ALA A 39 -16.78 -2.87 -8.55
N SER A 40 -16.54 -2.47 -7.30
CA SER A 40 -17.00 -1.18 -6.77
C SER A 40 -15.97 -0.06 -6.90
N GLY A 41 -14.69 -0.37 -7.12
CA GLY A 41 -13.62 0.61 -7.03
C GLY A 41 -13.44 1.17 -5.61
N GLN A 42 -13.85 0.43 -4.56
CA GLN A 42 -13.78 0.88 -3.18
C GLN A 42 -13.10 -0.14 -2.28
N THR A 43 -12.52 0.35 -1.19
CA THR A 43 -11.96 -0.48 -0.12
C THR A 43 -12.22 0.14 1.25
N VAL A 44 -11.89 -0.59 2.30
CA VAL A 44 -12.04 -0.16 3.69
C VAL A 44 -10.67 -0.10 4.36
N LEU A 45 -10.37 1.05 4.93
CA LEU A 45 -9.23 1.24 5.83
C LEU A 45 -9.70 0.88 7.24
N GLU A 46 -8.94 0.06 7.94
CA GLU A 46 -9.18 -0.29 9.33
C GLU A 46 -8.12 0.38 10.21
N GLY A 47 -8.58 1.18 11.18
CA GLY A 47 -7.73 1.84 12.17
C GLY A 47 -7.49 3.33 11.93
N VAL A 48 -7.19 4.01 13.04
CA VAL A 48 -6.96 5.46 13.09
C VAL A 48 -5.77 5.87 12.23
N HIS A 49 -4.67 5.11 12.27
CA HIS A 49 -3.44 5.46 11.56
C HIS A 49 -3.62 5.49 10.03
N LEU A 50 -4.43 4.57 9.47
CA LEU A 50 -4.70 4.58 8.03
C LEU A 50 -5.59 5.75 7.63
N LEU A 51 -6.56 6.13 8.47
CA LEU A 51 -7.35 7.34 8.26
C LEU A 51 -6.46 8.60 8.31
N GLN A 52 -5.57 8.70 9.30
CA GLN A 52 -4.62 9.80 9.40
C GLN A 52 -3.76 9.93 8.14
N ALA A 53 -3.13 8.83 7.70
CA ALA A 53 -2.29 8.81 6.52
C ALA A 53 -3.08 9.22 5.26
N TYR A 54 -4.35 8.79 5.15
CA TYR A 54 -5.23 9.15 4.06
C TYR A 54 -5.54 10.64 4.00
N LEU A 55 -5.86 11.23 5.17
CA LEU A 55 -6.16 12.67 5.29
C LEU A 55 -4.89 13.52 5.08
N GLN A 56 -3.74 13.08 5.60
CA GLN A 56 -2.45 13.76 5.38
C GLN A 56 -2.02 13.79 3.91
N ALA A 57 -2.43 12.79 3.13
CA ALA A 57 -2.27 12.80 1.68
C ALA A 57 -3.24 13.74 0.94
N GLY A 58 -4.06 14.52 1.65
CA GLY A 58 -5.04 15.44 1.08
C GLY A 58 -6.27 14.77 0.48
N LEU A 59 -6.52 13.50 0.82
CA LEU A 59 -7.62 12.73 0.27
C LEU A 59 -8.86 12.80 1.17
N THR A 60 -10.05 12.70 0.57
CA THR A 60 -11.33 12.78 1.28
C THR A 60 -12.03 11.42 1.29
N PRO A 61 -12.36 10.87 2.46
CA PRO A 61 -13.06 9.59 2.57
C PRO A 61 -14.52 9.69 2.09
N VAL A 62 -15.06 8.58 1.61
CA VAL A 62 -16.48 8.45 1.28
C VAL A 62 -17.31 8.44 2.56
N GLN A 63 -16.89 7.67 3.57
CA GLN A 63 -17.57 7.54 4.85
C GLN A 63 -16.62 7.06 5.92
N VAL A 64 -16.73 7.61 7.13
CA VAL A 64 -16.01 7.17 8.32
C VAL A 64 -16.99 6.60 9.32
N TYR A 65 -16.74 5.40 9.79
CA TYR A 65 -17.54 4.69 10.79
C TYR A 65 -16.77 4.63 12.10
N ILE A 66 -17.32 5.24 13.15
CA ILE A 66 -16.66 5.41 14.44
C ILE A 66 -17.38 4.57 15.49
N PRO A 67 -16.69 3.67 16.21
CA PRO A 67 -17.28 2.97 17.32
C PRO A 67 -17.64 3.92 18.46
N GLU A 68 -18.76 3.65 19.16
CA GLU A 68 -19.25 4.51 20.27
C GLU A 68 -18.17 4.76 21.32
N SER A 69 -17.33 3.76 21.62
CA SER A 69 -16.24 3.83 22.59
C SER A 69 -15.18 4.89 22.25
N LYS A 70 -15.06 5.29 20.98
CA LYS A 70 -14.03 6.23 20.51
C LYS A 70 -14.56 7.63 20.22
N LEU A 71 -15.86 7.87 20.28
CA LEU A 71 -16.48 9.18 19.94
C LEU A 71 -15.97 10.35 20.79
N GLN A 72 -15.49 10.08 22.01
CA GLN A 72 -15.00 11.12 22.93
C GLN A 72 -13.45 11.24 22.94
N GLN A 73 -12.76 10.44 22.14
CA GLN A 73 -11.30 10.51 22.10
C GLN A 73 -10.85 11.76 21.33
N ARG A 74 -9.95 12.54 21.95
CA ARG A 74 -9.46 13.82 21.38
C ARG A 74 -8.88 13.66 19.98
N GLU A 75 -8.13 12.60 19.74
CA GLU A 75 -7.53 12.29 18.47
C GLU A 75 -8.60 12.10 17.39
N ILE A 76 -9.64 11.34 17.71
CA ILE A 76 -10.76 11.07 16.79
C ILE A 76 -11.52 12.34 16.48
N LEU A 77 -11.85 13.13 17.50
CA LEU A 77 -12.54 14.41 17.34
C LEU A 77 -11.75 15.37 16.43
N ALA A 78 -10.44 15.44 16.59
CA ALA A 78 -9.58 16.26 15.74
C ALA A 78 -9.58 15.77 14.26
N LEU A 79 -9.56 14.46 14.03
CA LEU A 79 -9.59 13.89 12.68
C LEU A 79 -10.91 14.15 11.96
N ILE A 80 -12.05 14.01 12.67
CA ILE A 80 -13.37 14.17 12.06
C ILE A 80 -13.81 15.63 11.93
N ALA A 81 -13.21 16.53 12.71
CA ALA A 81 -13.53 17.97 12.66
C ALA A 81 -13.29 18.60 11.27
N ALA A 82 -12.36 18.02 10.48
CA ALA A 82 -12.06 18.44 9.11
C ALA A 82 -12.98 17.80 8.06
N LEU A 83 -13.86 16.86 8.47
CA LEU A 83 -14.71 16.11 7.56
C LEU A 83 -16.14 16.70 7.51
N PRO A 84 -16.83 16.59 6.36
CA PRO A 84 -18.26 16.90 6.31
C PRO A 84 -19.04 16.01 7.28
N GLU A 85 -20.01 16.60 8.01
CA GLU A 85 -20.80 15.86 9.02
C GLU A 85 -21.45 14.59 8.44
N GLN A 86 -21.98 14.67 7.22
CA GLN A 86 -22.60 13.53 6.54
C GLN A 86 -21.61 12.40 6.21
N ALA A 87 -20.30 12.67 6.23
CA ALA A 87 -19.26 11.67 6.00
C ALA A 87 -18.90 10.89 7.28
N VAL A 88 -19.53 11.19 8.42
CA VAL A 88 -19.26 10.53 9.69
C VAL A 88 -20.51 9.81 10.20
N THR A 89 -20.34 8.57 10.66
CA THR A 89 -21.42 7.74 11.20
C THR A 89 -20.95 7.04 12.46
N SER A 90 -21.71 7.11 13.53
CA SER A 90 -21.42 6.34 14.74
C SER A 90 -21.97 4.90 14.63
N VAL A 91 -21.26 3.94 15.22
CA VAL A 91 -21.63 2.53 15.16
C VAL A 91 -21.44 1.91 16.54
N ALA A 92 -22.42 1.09 16.96
CA ALA A 92 -22.30 0.32 18.20
C ALA A 92 -21.09 -0.64 18.11
N ASN A 93 -20.28 -0.71 19.15
CA ASN A 93 -19.06 -1.53 19.19
C ASN A 93 -19.37 -2.99 18.81
N ALA A 94 -20.46 -3.57 19.35
CA ALA A 94 -20.88 -4.94 19.04
C ALA A 94 -21.25 -5.17 17.56
N ALA A 95 -21.64 -4.12 16.83
CA ALA A 95 -21.94 -4.24 15.40
C ALA A 95 -20.68 -4.18 14.56
N LEU A 96 -19.72 -3.32 14.92
CA LEU A 96 -18.43 -3.20 14.23
C LEU A 96 -17.55 -4.43 14.45
N SER A 97 -17.49 -4.94 15.67
CA SER A 97 -16.67 -6.12 16.02
C SER A 97 -17.00 -7.39 15.21
N ARG A 98 -18.23 -7.48 14.68
CA ARG A 98 -18.64 -8.61 13.85
C ARG A 98 -18.13 -8.56 12.41
N ILE A 99 -17.64 -7.43 11.96
CA ILE A 99 -17.23 -7.26 10.56
C ILE A 99 -15.74 -6.95 10.42
N THR A 100 -15.06 -6.53 11.50
CA THR A 100 -13.63 -6.24 11.46
C THR A 100 -12.79 -7.49 11.23
N SER A 101 -11.66 -7.32 10.56
CA SER A 101 -10.62 -8.34 10.44
C SER A 101 -9.52 -8.18 11.52
N LEU A 102 -9.64 -7.19 12.39
CA LEU A 102 -8.70 -6.91 13.48
C LEU A 102 -9.02 -7.73 14.73
N SER A 103 -7.98 -8.06 15.49
CA SER A 103 -8.12 -8.70 16.81
C SER A 103 -8.74 -7.76 17.84
N GLU A 104 -8.48 -6.46 17.72
CA GLU A 104 -9.11 -5.40 18.51
C GLU A 104 -10.30 -4.85 17.71
N ALA A 105 -11.48 -5.25 18.13
CA ALA A 105 -12.74 -5.14 17.37
C ALA A 105 -13.39 -3.77 17.41
N ASP A 106 -12.75 -2.75 17.99
CA ASP A 106 -13.35 -1.44 18.24
C ASP A 106 -12.62 -0.28 17.56
N ASP A 107 -12.02 -0.53 16.40
CA ASP A 107 -11.34 0.54 15.68
C ASP A 107 -12.21 1.16 14.56
N ILE A 108 -11.80 2.35 14.10
CA ILE A 108 -12.47 3.09 13.04
C ILE A 108 -12.40 2.31 11.73
N MET A 109 -13.48 2.35 10.95
CA MET A 109 -13.49 1.89 9.56
C MET A 109 -13.75 3.06 8.62
N THR A 110 -12.92 3.19 7.60
CA THR A 110 -13.03 4.26 6.62
C THR A 110 -13.25 3.70 5.23
N LEU A 111 -14.39 4.00 4.63
CA LEU A 111 -14.69 3.68 3.24
C LEU A 111 -14.04 4.71 2.33
N ILE A 112 -13.23 4.26 1.38
CA ILE A 112 -12.56 5.10 0.40
C ILE A 112 -12.80 4.61 -1.03
N ASN A 113 -12.67 5.50 -1.99
CA ASN A 113 -12.53 5.12 -3.40
C ASN A 113 -11.07 4.74 -3.67
N ILE A 114 -10.87 3.64 -4.40
CA ILE A 114 -9.55 3.24 -4.90
C ILE A 114 -9.15 4.20 -6.02
N PRO A 115 -7.97 4.86 -5.95
CA PRO A 115 -7.50 5.73 -7.02
C PRO A 115 -7.36 4.98 -8.33
N VAL A 116 -7.90 5.53 -9.39
CA VAL A 116 -7.76 4.99 -10.75
C VAL A 116 -6.55 5.65 -11.42
N GLN A 117 -5.74 4.84 -12.10
CA GLN A 117 -4.62 5.32 -12.91
C GLN A 117 -4.95 5.12 -14.37
N ASP A 118 -4.93 6.20 -15.16
CA ASP A 118 -5.40 6.19 -16.55
C ASP A 118 -4.40 5.55 -17.53
N ALA A 119 -3.11 5.62 -17.25
CA ALA A 119 -2.05 5.09 -18.12
C ALA A 119 -0.92 4.47 -17.31
N TRP A 120 -0.29 3.44 -17.89
CA TRP A 120 0.91 2.85 -17.31
C TRP A 120 2.10 3.82 -17.40
N PRO A 121 3.01 3.79 -16.41
CA PRO A 121 4.23 4.57 -16.48
C PRO A 121 5.10 4.09 -17.65
N VAL A 122 5.65 5.02 -18.41
CA VAL A 122 6.54 4.72 -19.55
C VAL A 122 8.01 5.07 -19.26
N ASN A 123 8.28 5.72 -18.13
CA ASN A 123 9.60 6.08 -17.61
C ASN A 123 9.49 6.45 -16.12
N GLY A 124 10.63 6.79 -15.51
CA GLY A 124 10.71 7.16 -14.10
C GLY A 124 10.91 5.95 -13.17
N ASP A 125 11.15 6.21 -11.89
CA ASP A 125 11.38 5.11 -10.95
C ASP A 125 10.10 4.34 -10.65
N CYS A 126 10.18 3.02 -10.83
CA CYS A 126 9.06 2.11 -10.56
C CYS A 126 9.52 0.90 -9.74
N VAL A 127 8.70 0.47 -8.82
CA VAL A 127 8.75 -0.87 -8.23
C VAL A 127 7.73 -1.75 -8.91
N VAL A 128 8.14 -2.94 -9.31
CA VAL A 128 7.34 -3.90 -10.07
C VAL A 128 7.26 -5.22 -9.31
N LEU A 129 6.06 -5.70 -9.08
CA LEU A 129 5.80 -6.96 -8.40
C LEU A 129 5.35 -8.02 -9.39
N ASP A 130 6.13 -9.07 -9.56
CA ASP A 130 5.78 -10.22 -10.40
C ASP A 130 5.32 -11.39 -9.53
N ARG A 131 4.01 -11.60 -9.46
CA ARG A 131 3.37 -12.74 -8.78
C ARG A 131 3.75 -12.88 -7.29
N ILE A 132 4.00 -11.79 -6.57
CA ILE A 132 4.23 -11.83 -5.12
C ILE A 132 2.92 -12.17 -4.41
N GLN A 133 2.92 -13.26 -3.61
CA GLN A 133 1.71 -13.84 -3.02
C GLN A 133 1.47 -13.39 -1.58
N ASP A 134 2.53 -13.14 -0.81
CA ASP A 134 2.39 -12.78 0.59
C ASP A 134 2.01 -11.29 0.77
N PRO A 135 0.85 -10.98 1.39
CA PRO A 135 0.42 -9.60 1.62
C PRO A 135 1.39 -8.78 2.48
N GLY A 136 2.12 -9.43 3.39
CA GLY A 136 3.13 -8.79 4.24
C GLY A 136 4.32 -8.31 3.42
N ASN A 137 4.80 -9.16 2.49
CA ASN A 137 5.87 -8.80 1.57
C ASN A 137 5.45 -7.63 0.67
N VAL A 138 4.26 -7.70 0.06
CA VAL A 138 3.74 -6.60 -0.76
C VAL A 138 3.71 -5.30 0.02
N GLY A 139 3.12 -5.28 1.22
CA GLY A 139 3.04 -4.08 2.04
C GLY A 139 4.42 -3.55 2.47
N THR A 140 5.37 -4.44 2.79
CA THR A 140 6.74 -4.05 3.16
C THR A 140 7.48 -3.45 1.97
N VAL A 141 7.34 -4.03 0.76
CA VAL A 141 7.92 -3.45 -0.46
C VAL A 141 7.34 -2.07 -0.74
N MET A 142 6.04 -1.88 -0.59
CA MET A 142 5.40 -0.57 -0.75
C MET A 142 5.97 0.49 0.21
N ARG A 143 6.16 0.12 1.49
CA ARG A 143 6.79 1.01 2.47
C ARG A 143 8.21 1.37 2.09
N SER A 144 9.00 0.39 1.68
CA SER A 144 10.39 0.60 1.25
C SER A 144 10.46 1.49 0.01
N ALA A 145 9.56 1.29 -0.96
CA ALA A 145 9.46 2.13 -2.16
C ALA A 145 9.16 3.59 -1.79
N ALA A 146 8.12 3.82 -0.99
CA ALA A 146 7.76 5.16 -0.53
C ALA A 146 8.90 5.83 0.26
N ALA A 147 9.56 5.08 1.16
CA ALA A 147 10.68 5.58 1.96
C ALA A 147 11.94 5.91 1.13
N ALA A 148 12.18 5.14 0.05
CA ALA A 148 13.29 5.39 -0.88
C ALA A 148 12.96 6.47 -1.94
N GLY A 149 11.79 7.11 -1.88
CA GLY A 149 11.38 8.16 -2.82
C GLY A 149 10.87 7.65 -4.17
N VAL A 150 10.63 6.33 -4.31
CA VAL A 150 10.01 5.77 -5.52
C VAL A 150 8.50 5.97 -5.45
N GLY A 151 7.96 6.74 -6.39
CA GLY A 151 6.55 7.15 -6.38
C GLY A 151 5.60 6.24 -7.18
N CYS A 152 6.07 5.15 -7.78
CA CYS A 152 5.26 4.29 -8.66
C CYS A 152 5.39 2.81 -8.32
N LEU A 153 4.24 2.13 -8.24
CA LEU A 153 4.13 0.68 -8.06
C LEU A 153 3.36 0.06 -9.22
N VAL A 154 3.96 -0.92 -9.87
CA VAL A 154 3.35 -1.73 -10.94
C VAL A 154 3.17 -3.15 -10.42
N VAL A 155 1.94 -3.62 -10.37
CA VAL A 155 1.58 -4.92 -9.81
C VAL A 155 1.13 -5.84 -10.93
N GLY A 156 1.95 -6.84 -11.21
CA GLY A 156 1.68 -7.86 -12.22
C GLY A 156 0.49 -8.75 -11.85
N ILE A 157 -0.18 -9.26 -12.88
CA ILE A 157 -1.26 -10.24 -12.74
C ILE A 157 -0.76 -11.43 -11.90
N GLY A 158 -1.58 -11.89 -10.96
CA GLY A 158 -1.24 -12.99 -10.08
C GLY A 158 -0.55 -12.59 -8.78
N SER A 159 -0.28 -11.31 -8.54
CA SER A 159 0.16 -10.82 -7.24
C SER A 159 -1.01 -10.65 -6.26
N ALA A 160 -0.70 -10.58 -4.96
CA ALA A 160 -1.72 -10.32 -3.94
C ALA A 160 -2.43 -8.99 -4.19
N ASP A 161 -3.72 -8.94 -3.81
CA ASP A 161 -4.52 -7.73 -3.93
C ASP A 161 -4.01 -6.64 -2.99
N VAL A 162 -3.39 -5.61 -3.57
CA VAL A 162 -2.78 -4.48 -2.84
C VAL A 162 -3.79 -3.68 -2.01
N TRP A 163 -5.07 -3.72 -2.38
CA TRP A 163 -6.15 -3.05 -1.65
C TRP A 163 -6.83 -3.94 -0.61
N SER A 164 -6.30 -5.14 -0.36
CA SER A 164 -6.78 -6.00 0.70
C SER A 164 -6.43 -5.45 2.09
N PRO A 165 -7.25 -5.71 3.13
CA PRO A 165 -6.98 -5.24 4.50
C PRO A 165 -5.59 -5.64 5.02
N LYS A 166 -5.11 -6.82 4.65
CA LYS A 166 -3.79 -7.31 5.05
C LYS A 166 -2.66 -6.47 4.47
N VAL A 167 -2.74 -6.12 3.17
CA VAL A 167 -1.72 -5.28 2.51
C VAL A 167 -1.83 -3.83 3.00
N LEU A 168 -3.05 -3.29 3.15
CA LEU A 168 -3.28 -1.94 3.68
C LEU A 168 -2.61 -1.75 5.04
N ARG A 169 -2.76 -2.72 5.95
CA ARG A 169 -2.09 -2.70 7.26
C ARG A 169 -0.58 -2.82 7.14
N ALA A 170 -0.09 -3.79 6.36
CA ALA A 170 1.36 -4.00 6.22
C ALA A 170 2.06 -2.78 5.61
N ALA A 171 1.41 -2.08 4.69
CA ALA A 171 1.95 -0.90 4.01
C ALA A 171 1.88 0.40 4.84
N MET A 172 1.12 0.43 5.96
CA MET A 172 1.08 1.55 6.90
C MET A 172 0.89 2.92 6.22
N GLY A 173 -0.02 3.02 5.24
CA GLY A 173 -0.31 4.27 4.52
C GLY A 173 0.55 4.56 3.28
N ALA A 174 1.54 3.73 2.95
CA ALA A 174 2.35 3.89 1.72
C ALA A 174 1.49 3.92 0.43
N HIS A 175 0.29 3.35 0.46
CA HIS A 175 -0.68 3.42 -0.63
C HIS A 175 -0.97 4.84 -1.11
N PHE A 176 -0.96 5.80 -0.20
CA PHE A 176 -1.34 7.19 -0.46
C PHE A 176 -0.16 8.05 -0.93
N LEU A 177 1.04 7.47 -0.93
CA LEU A 177 2.28 8.07 -1.42
C LEU A 177 2.70 7.53 -2.78
N LEU A 178 2.03 6.48 -3.28
CA LEU A 178 2.38 5.75 -4.50
C LEU A 178 1.27 5.88 -5.56
N LYS A 179 1.67 6.01 -6.82
CA LYS A 179 0.80 5.72 -7.97
C LYS A 179 0.79 4.22 -8.20
N ILE A 180 -0.35 3.57 -8.01
CA ILE A 180 -0.44 2.11 -8.01
C ILE A 180 -1.20 1.63 -9.24
N HIS A 181 -0.54 0.85 -10.09
CA HIS A 181 -1.11 0.19 -11.26
C HIS A 181 -1.26 -1.31 -10.99
N THR A 182 -2.46 -1.83 -11.03
CA THR A 182 -2.76 -3.24 -10.72
C THR A 182 -3.17 -4.03 -11.96
N GLU A 183 -3.11 -5.37 -11.86
CA GLU A 183 -3.51 -6.28 -12.94
C GLU A 183 -2.73 -6.03 -14.26
N VAL A 184 -1.45 -5.64 -14.15
CA VAL A 184 -0.62 -5.28 -15.29
C VAL A 184 -0.05 -6.53 -15.96
N ARG A 185 -0.13 -6.61 -17.28
CA ARG A 185 0.60 -7.59 -18.09
C ARG A 185 2.05 -7.14 -18.26
N LEU A 186 2.95 -7.64 -17.39
CA LEU A 186 4.31 -7.12 -17.27
C LEU A 186 5.09 -7.17 -18.58
N ALA A 187 5.01 -8.24 -19.38
CA ALA A 187 5.68 -8.32 -20.67
C ALA A 187 5.25 -7.19 -21.63
N GLN A 188 3.95 -6.87 -21.67
CA GLN A 188 3.43 -5.77 -22.46
C GLN A 188 3.87 -4.41 -21.92
N TRP A 189 3.90 -4.25 -20.60
CA TRP A 189 4.35 -3.03 -19.97
C TRP A 189 5.84 -2.77 -20.20
N ILE A 190 6.70 -3.79 -20.04
CA ILE A 190 8.16 -3.68 -20.25
C ILE A 190 8.45 -3.21 -21.68
N SER A 191 7.75 -3.73 -22.69
CA SER A 191 7.95 -3.31 -24.08
C SER A 191 7.64 -1.84 -24.35
N SER A 192 6.86 -1.18 -23.50
CA SER A 192 6.51 0.24 -23.59
C SER A 192 7.34 1.14 -22.67
N TYR A 193 8.06 0.56 -21.71
CA TYR A 193 8.85 1.31 -20.72
C TYR A 193 10.22 1.67 -21.31
N ARG A 194 10.66 2.92 -21.13
CA ARG A 194 11.79 3.50 -21.86
C ARG A 194 13.11 3.49 -21.08
N ASP A 195 13.03 3.49 -19.76
CA ASP A 195 14.21 3.47 -18.91
C ASP A 195 14.66 2.03 -18.65
N LYS A 196 15.78 1.86 -17.95
CA LYS A 196 16.28 0.52 -17.62
C LYS A 196 15.30 -0.24 -16.73
N VAL A 197 15.20 -1.54 -16.98
CA VAL A 197 14.43 -2.46 -16.15
C VAL A 197 15.40 -3.46 -15.55
N TRP A 198 15.52 -3.50 -14.23
CA TRP A 198 16.31 -4.44 -13.47
C TRP A 198 15.42 -5.49 -12.81
N ALA A 199 15.79 -6.76 -12.90
CA ALA A 199 15.09 -7.85 -12.21
C ALA A 199 16.03 -8.49 -11.18
N THR A 200 15.53 -8.75 -9.98
CA THR A 200 16.30 -9.52 -9.00
C THR A 200 16.25 -11.01 -9.35
N ALA A 201 17.40 -11.62 -9.53
CA ALA A 201 17.55 -13.04 -9.78
C ALA A 201 18.80 -13.60 -9.09
N LEU A 202 18.72 -14.85 -8.61
CA LEU A 202 19.86 -15.50 -7.95
C LEU A 202 20.85 -16.06 -8.99
N TYR A 203 20.30 -16.72 -10.02
CA TYR A 203 21.07 -17.42 -11.05
C TYR A 203 20.55 -17.03 -12.42
N HIS A 204 21.27 -16.16 -13.10
CA HIS A 204 20.98 -15.79 -14.49
C HIS A 204 22.30 -15.48 -15.20
N GLN A 205 22.39 -15.74 -16.52
CA GLN A 205 23.63 -15.56 -17.29
C GLN A 205 24.13 -14.11 -17.28
N ASN A 206 23.22 -13.14 -17.26
CA ASN A 206 23.51 -11.71 -17.23
C ASN A 206 23.33 -11.08 -15.83
N ASN A 207 23.86 -11.75 -14.81
CA ASN A 207 23.71 -11.29 -13.43
C ASN A 207 24.77 -10.24 -13.06
N HIS A 208 24.32 -9.04 -12.74
CA HIS A 208 25.15 -7.97 -12.22
C HIS A 208 25.18 -8.00 -10.69
N ASN A 209 26.32 -7.63 -10.11
CA ASN A 209 26.40 -7.35 -8.69
C ASN A 209 25.75 -5.99 -8.42
N LEU A 210 24.78 -5.93 -7.48
CA LEU A 210 24.07 -4.70 -7.12
C LEU A 210 25.01 -3.52 -6.87
N TYR A 211 26.07 -3.74 -6.12
CA TYR A 211 26.98 -2.68 -5.67
C TYR A 211 27.96 -2.18 -6.76
N ASN A 212 27.98 -2.85 -7.93
CA ASN A 212 28.76 -2.44 -9.08
C ASN A 212 27.92 -1.73 -10.15
N LEU A 213 26.61 -1.60 -9.93
CA LEU A 213 25.72 -0.92 -10.87
C LEU A 213 25.78 0.61 -10.71
N ASP A 214 25.70 1.31 -11.83
CA ASP A 214 25.37 2.73 -11.85
C ASP A 214 23.83 2.89 -11.81
N LEU A 215 23.33 3.39 -10.67
CA LEU A 215 21.91 3.58 -10.37
C LEU A 215 21.50 5.07 -10.32
N HIS A 216 22.30 5.97 -10.90
CA HIS A 216 21.97 7.39 -10.92
C HIS A 216 20.76 7.71 -11.81
N GLN A 217 20.56 6.95 -12.89
CA GLN A 217 19.44 7.13 -13.80
C GLN A 217 18.17 6.42 -13.30
N SER A 218 17.02 6.92 -13.72
CA SER A 218 15.72 6.28 -13.42
C SER A 218 15.67 4.85 -13.93
N ALA A 219 15.05 3.98 -13.16
CA ALA A 219 14.91 2.57 -13.50
C ALA A 219 13.66 1.94 -12.84
N ALA A 220 13.18 0.87 -13.45
CA ALA A 220 12.22 -0.02 -12.81
C ALA A 220 12.92 -1.23 -12.18
N TRP A 221 12.45 -1.63 -10.99
CA TRP A 221 12.92 -2.81 -10.28
C TRP A 221 11.85 -3.88 -10.21
N ILE A 222 12.10 -5.05 -10.79
CA ILE A 222 11.18 -6.20 -10.74
C ILE A 222 11.61 -7.14 -9.63
N PHE A 223 10.67 -7.41 -8.72
CA PHE A 223 10.80 -8.39 -7.64
C PHE A 223 9.78 -9.51 -7.89
N GLY A 224 10.28 -10.74 -7.89
CA GLY A 224 9.51 -11.91 -8.26
C GLY A 224 8.93 -12.68 -7.08
N ASN A 225 8.16 -13.70 -7.41
CA ASN A 225 7.53 -14.62 -6.47
C ASN A 225 8.54 -15.23 -5.49
N GLU A 226 8.10 -15.44 -4.25
CA GLU A 226 8.93 -15.90 -3.13
C GLU A 226 9.56 -17.28 -3.38
N GLY A 227 8.92 -18.15 -4.16
CA GLY A 227 9.40 -19.49 -4.46
C GLY A 227 10.06 -19.61 -5.83
N SER A 228 9.41 -19.07 -6.87
CA SER A 228 9.86 -19.23 -8.26
C SER A 228 10.68 -18.06 -8.80
N GLY A 229 10.79 -16.96 -8.06
CA GLY A 229 11.47 -15.75 -8.57
C GLY A 229 10.67 -15.01 -9.63
N VAL A 230 11.36 -14.20 -10.43
CA VAL A 230 10.79 -13.51 -11.59
C VAL A 230 10.60 -14.53 -12.73
N ASP A 231 9.50 -14.39 -13.49
CA ASP A 231 9.18 -15.27 -14.62
C ASP A 231 10.27 -15.20 -15.71
N ASP A 232 10.66 -16.36 -16.27
CA ASP A 232 11.71 -16.44 -17.28
C ASP A 232 11.41 -15.58 -18.50
N ASN A 233 10.16 -15.53 -18.96
CA ASN A 233 9.78 -14.68 -20.07
C ASN A 233 9.92 -13.17 -19.78
N ILE A 234 9.90 -12.80 -18.50
CA ILE A 234 10.18 -11.43 -18.05
C ILE A 234 11.69 -11.19 -17.99
N LEU A 235 12.47 -12.17 -17.48
CA LEU A 235 13.93 -12.08 -17.41
C LEU A 235 14.58 -11.88 -18.78
N ASP A 236 14.00 -12.46 -19.84
CA ASP A 236 14.47 -12.30 -21.22
C ASP A 236 14.25 -10.89 -21.79
N GLN A 237 13.39 -10.08 -21.17
CA GLN A 237 12.99 -8.74 -21.67
C GLN A 237 13.60 -7.59 -20.88
N VAL A 238 14.22 -7.86 -19.72
CA VAL A 238 14.78 -6.80 -18.89
C VAL A 238 16.16 -6.34 -19.36
N SER A 239 16.60 -5.18 -18.91
CA SER A 239 17.95 -4.64 -19.21
C SER A 239 19.06 -5.45 -18.58
N GLY A 240 18.78 -6.15 -17.50
CA GLY A 240 19.70 -7.06 -16.83
C GLY A 240 19.14 -7.60 -15.51
N CYS A 241 19.74 -8.70 -15.07
CA CYS A 241 19.44 -9.31 -13.78
C CYS A 241 20.42 -8.81 -12.72
N VAL A 242 19.95 -8.71 -11.48
CA VAL A 242 20.74 -8.18 -10.37
C VAL A 242 20.73 -9.15 -9.21
N ARG A 243 21.93 -9.43 -8.70
CA ARG A 243 22.15 -10.22 -7.51
C ARG A 243 22.68 -9.34 -6.38
N ILE A 244 22.10 -9.51 -5.19
CA ILE A 244 22.64 -8.97 -3.94
C ILE A 244 23.73 -9.93 -3.45
N PRO A 245 24.98 -9.50 -3.27
CA PRO A 245 26.06 -10.38 -2.76
C PRO A 245 25.77 -10.83 -1.33
N MET A 246 25.95 -12.12 -1.07
CA MET A 246 25.81 -12.72 0.25
C MET A 246 27.19 -13.14 0.76
N ALA A 247 27.59 -12.65 1.93
CA ALA A 247 28.84 -13.05 2.58
C ALA A 247 28.69 -14.33 3.41
N GLY A 248 27.45 -14.66 3.80
CA GLY A 248 27.13 -15.87 4.56
C GLY A 248 26.74 -17.05 3.69
N LYS A 249 26.26 -18.13 4.35
CA LYS A 249 25.81 -19.37 3.70
C LYS A 249 24.35 -19.35 3.26
N THR A 250 23.61 -18.26 3.51
CA THR A 250 22.21 -18.10 3.07
C THR A 250 22.16 -17.88 1.57
N GLU A 251 21.31 -18.61 0.86
CA GLU A 251 21.22 -18.54 -0.59
C GLU A 251 20.46 -17.29 -1.07
N SER A 252 19.45 -16.86 -0.29
CA SER A 252 18.57 -15.74 -0.69
C SER A 252 18.13 -14.91 0.51
N LEU A 253 17.60 -13.72 0.23
CA LEU A 253 16.86 -12.88 1.16
C LEU A 253 15.35 -13.03 0.91
N ASN A 254 14.55 -12.75 1.95
CA ASN A 254 13.14 -12.47 1.76
C ASN A 254 12.96 -11.37 0.69
N VAL A 255 11.96 -11.49 -0.17
CA VAL A 255 11.77 -10.60 -1.33
C VAL A 255 11.62 -9.14 -0.92
N ALA A 256 10.94 -8.85 0.19
CA ALA A 256 10.79 -7.48 0.67
C ALA A 256 12.11 -6.90 1.21
N MET A 257 12.95 -7.75 1.83
CA MET A 257 14.29 -7.34 2.23
C MET A 257 15.19 -7.09 1.01
N ALA A 258 15.12 -7.94 -0.01
CA ALA A 258 15.83 -7.73 -1.26
C ALA A 258 15.41 -6.42 -1.94
N ALA A 259 14.12 -6.16 -1.99
CA ALA A 259 13.59 -4.88 -2.51
C ALA A 259 14.12 -3.69 -1.72
N THR A 260 14.09 -3.74 -0.40
CA THR A 260 14.62 -2.68 0.46
C THR A 260 16.08 -2.40 0.16
N VAL A 261 16.92 -3.43 0.08
CA VAL A 261 18.37 -3.28 -0.19
C VAL A 261 18.59 -2.62 -1.56
N CYS A 262 17.91 -3.08 -2.62
CA CYS A 262 18.06 -2.51 -3.96
C CYS A 262 17.63 -1.03 -4.03
N LEU A 263 16.47 -0.71 -3.45
CA LEU A 263 15.91 0.65 -3.48
C LEU A 263 16.73 1.63 -2.65
N PHE A 264 17.22 1.21 -1.50
CA PHE A 264 18.07 2.06 -0.66
C PHE A 264 19.48 2.22 -1.22
N GLU A 265 20.02 1.22 -1.93
CA GLU A 265 21.29 1.38 -2.66
C GLU A 265 21.12 2.39 -3.81
N GLN A 266 20.03 2.34 -4.57
CA GLN A 266 19.70 3.34 -5.58
C GLN A 266 19.58 4.74 -4.97
N MET A 267 18.84 4.87 -3.87
CA MET A 267 18.70 6.12 -3.12
C MET A 267 20.07 6.63 -2.66
N ARG A 268 20.91 5.78 -2.06
CA ARG A 268 22.24 6.12 -1.58
C ARG A 268 23.14 6.71 -2.68
N GLN A 269 23.13 6.13 -3.87
CA GLN A 269 23.94 6.64 -5.00
C GLN A 269 23.49 8.01 -5.49
N ARG A 270 22.21 8.35 -5.32
CA ARG A 270 21.64 9.62 -5.81
C ARG A 270 21.67 10.74 -4.79
N GLN A 271 21.82 10.44 -3.52
CA GLN A 271 21.90 11.46 -2.49
C GLN A 271 23.30 12.08 -2.42
N PRO A 272 23.42 13.42 -2.37
CA PRO A 272 24.69 14.07 -2.09
C PRO A 272 25.19 13.65 -0.70
N SER A 273 26.50 13.44 -0.56
CA SER A 273 27.15 12.94 0.66
C SER A 273 26.86 13.73 1.94
N ASN A 274 26.32 14.94 1.83
CA ASN A 274 26.09 15.88 2.93
C ASN A 274 24.65 15.89 3.48
N GLU A 275 23.72 15.11 2.93
CA GLU A 275 22.31 15.14 3.40
C GLU A 275 21.99 14.11 4.49
N PHE A 276 22.84 13.12 4.73
CA PHE A 276 22.65 12.16 5.82
C PHE A 276 22.83 12.72 7.24
N GLU A 277 23.34 13.96 7.36
CA GLU A 277 23.58 14.60 8.67
C GLU A 277 22.37 15.39 9.23
N LYS A 278 21.22 15.38 8.54
CA LYS A 278 20.05 16.21 8.91
C LYS A 278 18.81 15.43 9.34
N ILE A 279 18.95 14.14 9.74
CA ILE A 279 17.84 13.34 10.29
C ILE A 279 17.98 13.20 11.79
#